data_5b3c5e6f528edf8a9e31d8fc9960ca70
#
_entry.id   5b3c5e6f528edf8a9e31d8fc9960ca70
#
_cell.length_a   1.000
_cell.length_b   1.000
_cell.length_c   1.000
_cell.angle_alpha   90.00
_cell.angle_beta   90.00
_cell.angle_gamma   90.00
#
_symmetry.space_group_name_H-M   'P 1'
#
loop_
_entity.id
_entity.type
_entity.pdbx_description
1 polymer ?
#
loop_
_entity_poly.entity_id
_entity_poly.type
_entity_poly.pdbx_seq_one_letter_code
_entity_poly.pdbx_strand_id
1 'polypeptide(L)'
;YINIVRGWVKEYARTKFHDNDFQNYSSRIIYFKMEMTNVEDYKLLQEFYIEQGITEHIYYYAVAPSFFITITNGLKKYCSENNAKVIIEKPFGEDLEKAGELNDKLAEFFNQEEIYHIDHYLGKEMIQNILSLRFKNIIFKGVWNKDFIENVQITAAEAVGVGTRASYYDKSGAVKDMVQNHLLQVLSIVAMEEPKEEGSRGIHDSQYNLLSKLVPITNVNDSLVMAQYEGYLDEENISKDSKTETYAALKLFIDNERWQGVPFFIRTGKKMGGRE
;
A
#
# COMPACT_ATOMS: atom_id res chain seq x y z
N TYR A 1 22.86 -12.28 14.69
CA TYR A 1 21.92 -11.35 14.07
C TYR A 1 22.63 -10.10 13.53
N ILE A 2 23.31 -9.31 14.34
CA ILE A 2 23.97 -8.03 13.92
C ILE A 2 24.93 -8.22 12.75
N ASN A 3 25.69 -9.34 12.67
CA ASN A 3 26.58 -9.63 11.54
C ASN A 3 25.80 -9.83 10.23
N ILE A 4 24.62 -10.44 10.29
CA ILE A 4 23.73 -10.61 9.13
C ILE A 4 23.25 -9.23 8.66
N VAL A 5 22.75 -8.40 9.59
CA VAL A 5 22.32 -7.04 9.30
C VAL A 5 23.46 -6.22 8.69
N ARG A 6 24.67 -6.34 9.23
CA ARG A 6 25.86 -5.67 8.67
C ARG A 6 26.14 -6.07 7.22
N GLY A 7 26.00 -7.36 6.90
CA GLY A 7 26.13 -7.86 5.53
C GLY A 7 25.12 -7.20 4.60
N TRP A 8 23.85 -7.18 4.97
CA TRP A 8 22.79 -6.57 4.18
C TRP A 8 22.97 -5.05 4.03
N VAL A 9 23.34 -4.34 5.09
CA VAL A 9 23.59 -2.89 5.00
C VAL A 9 24.76 -2.60 4.06
N LYS A 10 25.83 -3.40 4.08
CA LYS A 10 26.95 -3.27 3.14
C LYS A 10 26.54 -3.45 1.69
N GLU A 11 25.62 -4.38 1.43
CA GLU A 11 25.21 -4.78 0.07
C GLU A 11 24.13 -3.87 -0.49
N TYR A 12 23.14 -3.47 0.33
CA TYR A 12 21.92 -2.80 -0.15
C TYR A 12 21.76 -1.34 0.27
N ALA A 13 22.64 -0.79 1.12
CA ALA A 13 22.52 0.62 1.49
C ALA A 13 22.71 1.55 0.30
N ARG A 14 21.88 2.58 0.22
CA ARG A 14 21.98 3.61 -0.84
C ARG A 14 23.18 4.54 -0.66
N THR A 15 23.74 4.60 0.53
CA THR A 15 24.90 5.41 0.89
C THR A 15 26.11 4.53 1.13
N LYS A 16 27.31 5.12 1.03
CA LYS A 16 28.54 4.41 1.31
C LYS A 16 28.56 3.89 2.75
N PHE A 17 28.88 2.61 2.93
CA PHE A 17 28.99 1.98 4.24
C PHE A 17 30.21 2.52 5.02
N HIS A 18 29.97 2.92 6.27
CA HIS A 18 31.02 3.29 7.24
C HIS A 18 30.85 2.49 8.54
N ASP A 19 31.92 1.87 9.02
CA ASP A 19 31.84 1.01 10.20
C ASP A 19 31.40 1.75 11.48
N ASN A 20 31.83 2.99 11.68
CA ASN A 20 31.42 3.79 12.84
C ASN A 20 29.93 4.12 12.82
N ASP A 21 29.38 4.46 11.65
CA ASP A 21 27.95 4.75 11.50
C ASP A 21 27.13 3.48 11.77
N PHE A 22 27.61 2.34 11.26
CA PHE A 22 26.96 1.06 11.52
C PHE A 22 27.03 0.66 13.00
N GLN A 23 28.13 0.92 13.71
CA GLN A 23 28.21 0.65 15.15
C GLN A 23 27.21 1.47 15.93
N ASN A 24 27.10 2.77 15.65
CA ASN A 24 26.11 3.65 16.26
C ASN A 24 24.66 3.22 15.98
N TYR A 25 24.39 2.77 14.75
CA TYR A 25 23.10 2.24 14.36
C TYR A 25 22.80 0.92 15.07
N SER A 26 23.73 -0.03 15.01
CA SER A 26 23.54 -1.39 15.54
C SER A 26 23.44 -1.45 17.06
N SER A 27 24.02 -0.49 17.79
CA SER A 27 23.87 -0.38 19.26
C SER A 27 22.43 -0.15 19.71
N ARG A 28 21.56 0.29 18.80
CA ARG A 28 20.13 0.52 19.06
C ARG A 28 19.25 -0.66 18.65
N ILE A 29 19.84 -1.72 18.07
CA ILE A 29 19.11 -2.90 17.64
C ILE A 29 19.19 -3.95 18.72
N ILE A 30 18.05 -4.35 19.25
CA ILE A 30 17.93 -5.46 20.18
C ILE A 30 17.21 -6.60 19.46
N TYR A 31 17.79 -7.80 19.54
CA TYR A 31 17.16 -9.00 19.00
C TYR A 31 16.42 -9.73 20.11
N PHE A 32 15.08 -9.75 20.02
CA PHE A 32 14.22 -10.53 20.91
C PHE A 32 13.67 -11.73 20.14
N LYS A 33 13.97 -12.94 20.62
CA LYS A 33 13.52 -14.19 19.99
C LYS A 33 12.19 -14.62 20.61
N MET A 34 11.16 -14.73 19.79
CA MET A 34 9.85 -15.24 20.18
C MET A 34 9.21 -16.06 19.06
N GLU A 35 8.25 -16.91 19.43
CA GLU A 35 7.37 -17.58 18.50
C GLU A 35 6.04 -16.80 18.41
N MET A 36 5.77 -16.21 17.26
CA MET A 36 4.60 -15.31 17.06
C MET A 36 3.25 -16.02 17.26
N THR A 37 3.19 -17.33 17.11
CA THR A 37 2.00 -18.14 17.31
C THR A 37 1.81 -18.59 18.75
N ASN A 38 2.85 -18.43 19.58
CA ASN A 38 2.79 -18.73 21.02
C ASN A 38 2.37 -17.50 21.82
N VAL A 39 1.14 -17.47 22.28
CA VAL A 39 0.58 -16.32 23.01
C VAL A 39 1.36 -16.01 24.31
N GLU A 40 1.97 -17.00 24.96
CA GLU A 40 2.74 -16.78 26.19
C GLU A 40 4.08 -16.04 25.93
N ASP A 41 4.62 -16.11 24.73
CA ASP A 41 5.84 -15.37 24.39
C ASP A 41 5.62 -13.83 24.38
N TYR A 42 4.37 -13.37 24.20
CA TYR A 42 4.02 -11.95 24.33
C TYR A 42 4.10 -11.45 25.76
N LYS A 43 3.91 -12.35 26.76
CA LYS A 43 4.16 -12.01 28.16
C LYS A 43 5.64 -11.71 28.37
N LEU A 44 6.52 -12.54 27.83
CA LEU A 44 7.98 -12.30 27.89
C LEU A 44 8.37 -11.01 27.17
N LEU A 45 7.70 -10.70 26.05
CA LEU A 45 7.91 -9.43 25.35
C LEU A 45 7.50 -8.24 26.23
N GLN A 46 6.38 -8.32 26.91
CA GLN A 46 5.93 -7.27 27.83
C GLN A 46 6.90 -7.10 29.02
N GLU A 47 7.37 -8.20 29.61
CA GLU A 47 8.37 -8.16 30.67
C GLU A 47 9.66 -7.47 30.18
N PHE A 48 10.10 -7.79 28.97
CA PHE A 48 11.23 -7.13 28.32
C PHE A 48 11.00 -5.61 28.15
N TYR A 49 9.81 -5.17 27.72
CA TYR A 49 9.50 -3.75 27.59
C TYR A 49 9.59 -3.02 28.93
N ILE A 50 9.07 -3.64 30.00
CA ILE A 50 9.15 -3.08 31.36
C ILE A 50 10.60 -2.96 31.81
N GLU A 51 11.41 -4.01 31.63
CA GLU A 51 12.84 -4.00 31.99
C GLU A 51 13.64 -2.91 31.27
N GLN A 52 13.28 -2.66 29.98
CA GLN A 52 13.95 -1.63 29.17
C GLN A 52 13.34 -0.23 29.35
N GLY A 53 12.27 -0.08 30.14
CA GLY A 53 11.57 1.20 30.34
C GLY A 53 10.88 1.72 29.07
N ILE A 54 10.48 0.82 28.17
CA ILE A 54 9.82 1.18 26.90
C ILE A 54 8.32 1.33 27.15
N THR A 55 7.77 2.52 26.87
CA THR A 55 6.36 2.87 27.10
C THR A 55 5.60 3.25 25.85
N GLU A 56 6.30 3.49 24.74
CA GLU A 56 5.69 3.82 23.44
C GLU A 56 6.18 2.85 22.37
N HIS A 57 5.28 2.37 21.54
CA HIS A 57 5.58 1.33 20.56
C HIS A 57 5.11 1.69 19.16
N ILE A 58 5.93 1.34 18.17
CA ILE A 58 5.51 1.25 16.77
C ILE A 58 5.75 -0.20 16.34
N TYR A 59 4.68 -0.95 16.18
CA TYR A 59 4.74 -2.32 15.68
C TYR A 59 4.75 -2.32 14.16
N TYR A 60 5.83 -2.78 13.56
CA TYR A 60 5.91 -2.95 12.12
C TYR A 60 5.74 -4.42 11.76
N TYR A 61 4.62 -4.76 11.14
CA TYR A 61 4.29 -6.14 10.77
C TYR A 61 4.96 -6.53 9.44
N ALA A 62 6.27 -6.77 9.49
CA ALA A 62 7.06 -7.29 8.37
C ALA A 62 6.95 -8.82 8.26
N VAL A 63 5.73 -9.33 8.26
CA VAL A 63 5.38 -10.75 8.25
C VAL A 63 4.26 -11.04 7.25
N ALA A 64 3.99 -12.32 6.94
CA ALA A 64 2.86 -12.68 6.10
C ALA A 64 1.52 -12.23 6.73
N PRO A 65 0.55 -11.75 5.94
CA PRO A 65 -0.73 -11.22 6.44
C PRO A 65 -1.52 -12.20 7.30
N SER A 66 -1.35 -13.51 7.10
CA SER A 66 -1.95 -14.57 7.92
C SER A 66 -1.57 -14.49 9.40
N PHE A 67 -0.48 -13.80 9.75
CA PHE A 67 -0.05 -13.61 11.14
C PHE A 67 -0.58 -12.33 11.78
N PHE A 68 -1.14 -11.38 11.04
CA PHE A 68 -1.54 -10.08 11.57
C PHE A 68 -2.52 -10.20 12.74
N ILE A 69 -3.58 -10.99 12.58
CA ILE A 69 -4.58 -11.23 13.64
C ILE A 69 -3.96 -11.93 14.84
N THR A 70 -3.12 -12.94 14.61
CA THR A 70 -2.44 -13.69 15.68
C THR A 70 -1.54 -12.79 16.52
N ILE A 71 -0.74 -11.95 15.88
CA ILE A 71 0.13 -10.98 16.55
C ILE A 71 -0.70 -9.96 17.34
N THR A 72 -1.72 -9.38 16.71
CA THR A 72 -2.60 -8.39 17.35
C THR A 72 -3.27 -8.95 18.59
N ASN A 73 -3.76 -10.17 18.54
CA ASN A 73 -4.37 -10.85 19.72
C ASN A 73 -3.34 -11.06 20.84
N GLY A 74 -2.12 -11.46 20.52
CA GLY A 74 -1.05 -11.61 21.50
C GLY A 74 -0.67 -10.28 22.18
N LEU A 75 -0.51 -9.23 21.38
CA LEU A 75 -0.25 -7.86 21.87
C LEU A 75 -1.41 -7.36 22.73
N LYS A 76 -2.66 -7.53 22.30
CA LYS A 76 -3.85 -7.16 23.07
C LYS A 76 -3.88 -7.81 24.44
N LYS A 77 -3.51 -9.08 24.52
CA LYS A 77 -3.56 -9.84 25.77
C LYS A 77 -2.55 -9.38 26.81
N TYR A 78 -1.32 -9.04 26.39
CA TYR A 78 -0.22 -8.78 27.31
C TYR A 78 0.39 -7.36 27.22
N CYS A 79 0.20 -6.65 26.12
CA CYS A 79 0.83 -5.35 25.84
C CYS A 79 -0.18 -4.19 25.75
N SER A 80 -1.42 -4.38 26.21
CA SER A 80 -2.54 -3.43 26.01
C SER A 80 -2.42 -2.09 26.76
N GLU A 81 -1.51 -1.99 27.71
CA GLU A 81 -1.32 -0.76 28.51
C GLU A 81 -0.39 0.27 27.83
N ASN A 82 0.16 -0.07 26.67
CA ASN A 82 1.16 0.76 26.01
C ASN A 82 0.53 1.62 24.92
N ASN A 83 0.98 2.87 24.78
CA ASN A 83 0.73 3.69 23.61
C ASN A 83 1.37 3.02 22.41
N ALA A 84 0.55 2.50 21.52
CA ALA A 84 1.00 1.66 20.41
C ALA A 84 0.44 2.14 19.09
N LYS A 85 1.29 2.12 18.07
CA LYS A 85 0.90 2.31 16.67
C LYS A 85 1.28 1.06 15.91
N VAL A 86 0.53 0.75 14.83
CA VAL A 86 0.86 -0.37 13.97
C VAL A 86 1.06 0.11 12.53
N ILE A 87 2.09 -0.44 11.91
CA ILE A 87 2.38 -0.27 10.49
C ILE A 87 2.22 -1.64 9.84
N ILE A 88 1.32 -1.74 8.88
CA ILE A 88 1.06 -2.97 8.14
C ILE A 88 1.35 -2.80 6.64
N GLU A 89 1.84 -3.87 6.03
CA GLU A 89 2.08 -3.94 4.60
C GLU A 89 0.95 -4.67 3.87
N LYS A 90 0.82 -4.40 2.58
CA LYS A 90 -0.12 -5.12 1.73
C LYS A 90 0.25 -6.62 1.60
N PRO A 91 -0.74 -7.48 1.33
CA PRO A 91 -2.16 -7.20 1.12
C PRO A 91 -2.94 -7.03 2.44
N PHE A 92 -3.95 -6.16 2.40
CA PHE A 92 -4.83 -5.85 3.55
C PHE A 92 -6.12 -6.68 3.55
N GLY A 93 -6.06 -7.89 3.03
CA GLY A 93 -7.14 -8.82 2.77
C GLY A 93 -7.15 -9.29 1.31
N GLU A 94 -7.69 -10.48 1.06
CA GLU A 94 -7.81 -11.04 -0.29
C GLU A 94 -9.09 -10.56 -0.99
N ASP A 95 -10.10 -10.17 -0.21
CA ASP A 95 -11.40 -9.67 -0.62
C ASP A 95 -11.95 -8.67 0.42
N LEU A 96 -13.14 -8.11 0.16
CA LEU A 96 -13.76 -7.11 1.03
C LEU A 96 -14.10 -7.66 2.42
N GLU A 97 -14.56 -8.91 2.52
CA GLU A 97 -14.92 -9.55 3.78
C GLU A 97 -13.68 -9.70 4.68
N LYS A 98 -12.61 -10.28 4.15
CA LYS A 98 -11.33 -10.45 4.87
C LYS A 98 -10.64 -9.14 5.20
N ALA A 99 -10.77 -8.12 4.34
CA ALA A 99 -10.28 -6.79 4.65
C ALA A 99 -11.06 -6.15 5.81
N GLY A 100 -12.39 -6.34 5.86
CA GLY A 100 -13.23 -5.93 6.97
C GLY A 100 -12.85 -6.64 8.27
N GLU A 101 -12.74 -7.97 8.25
CA GLU A 101 -12.32 -8.77 9.41
C GLU A 101 -10.95 -8.32 9.97
N LEU A 102 -9.98 -8.07 9.09
CA LEU A 102 -8.66 -7.58 9.50
C LEU A 102 -8.77 -6.21 10.16
N ASN A 103 -9.52 -5.29 9.56
CA ASN A 103 -9.70 -3.94 10.09
C ASN A 103 -10.40 -3.97 11.46
N ASP A 104 -11.46 -4.77 11.61
CA ASP A 104 -12.19 -4.94 12.87
C ASP A 104 -11.27 -5.50 13.97
N LYS A 105 -10.44 -6.48 13.62
CA LYS A 105 -9.47 -7.06 14.58
C LYS A 105 -8.36 -6.09 14.98
N LEU A 106 -7.85 -5.29 14.05
CA LEU A 106 -6.90 -4.25 14.39
C LEU A 106 -7.53 -3.17 15.29
N ALA A 107 -8.79 -2.79 14.99
CA ALA A 107 -9.54 -1.81 15.78
C ALA A 107 -9.89 -2.27 17.20
N GLU A 108 -9.82 -3.57 17.49
CA GLU A 108 -9.94 -4.10 18.87
C GLU A 108 -8.76 -3.71 19.78
N PHE A 109 -7.60 -3.37 19.21
CA PHE A 109 -6.38 -3.06 19.96
C PHE A 109 -5.83 -1.65 19.66
N PHE A 110 -5.92 -1.19 18.41
CA PHE A 110 -5.43 0.11 17.97
C PHE A 110 -6.60 1.03 17.64
N ASN A 111 -6.49 2.31 17.97
CA ASN A 111 -7.38 3.31 17.42
C ASN A 111 -7.13 3.49 15.91
N GLN A 112 -8.13 3.93 15.16
CA GLN A 112 -8.00 4.09 13.71
C GLN A 112 -6.83 5.02 13.31
N GLU A 113 -6.52 6.01 14.12
CA GLU A 113 -5.44 6.98 13.91
C GLU A 113 -4.05 6.39 14.23
N GLU A 114 -4.01 5.21 14.83
CA GLU A 114 -2.79 4.48 15.18
C GLU A 114 -2.46 3.36 14.17
N ILE A 115 -3.35 3.12 13.19
CA ILE A 115 -3.16 2.10 12.15
C ILE A 115 -2.64 2.77 10.87
N TYR A 116 -1.45 2.39 10.45
CA TYR A 116 -0.81 2.90 9.24
C TYR A 116 -0.68 1.81 8.19
N HIS A 117 -1.29 2.06 7.03
CA HIS A 117 -1.17 1.21 5.85
C HIS A 117 -0.07 1.75 4.93
N ILE A 118 0.91 0.91 4.59
CA ILE A 118 1.97 1.33 3.66
C ILE A 118 1.45 1.28 2.22
N ASP A 119 1.44 2.43 1.56
CA ASP A 119 1.32 2.54 0.12
C ASP A 119 2.59 3.18 -0.47
N HIS A 120 3.36 2.39 -1.22
CA HIS A 120 4.61 2.83 -1.81
C HIS A 120 4.43 3.88 -2.91
N TYR A 121 3.24 3.98 -3.52
CA TYR A 121 2.94 4.97 -4.55
C TYR A 121 2.64 6.33 -3.95
N LEU A 122 1.85 6.39 -2.89
CA LEU A 122 1.56 7.65 -2.19
C LEU A 122 2.83 8.27 -1.57
N GLY A 123 3.82 7.46 -1.23
CA GLY A 123 5.12 7.92 -0.72
C GLY A 123 6.06 8.49 -1.79
N LYS A 124 5.73 8.37 -3.08
CA LYS A 124 6.58 8.93 -4.15
C LYS A 124 6.46 10.45 -4.18
N GLU A 125 7.60 11.14 -4.29
CA GLU A 125 7.68 12.61 -4.36
C GLU A 125 6.79 13.19 -5.46
N MET A 126 6.76 12.54 -6.64
CA MET A 126 5.91 12.95 -7.75
C MET A 126 4.43 13.00 -7.37
N ILE A 127 3.93 12.00 -6.62
CA ILE A 127 2.52 11.96 -6.18
C ILE A 127 2.25 13.02 -5.12
N GLN A 128 3.17 13.24 -4.18
CA GLN A 128 3.06 14.32 -3.19
C GLN A 128 3.06 15.70 -3.85
N ASN A 129 3.81 15.88 -4.93
CA ASN A 129 3.85 17.13 -5.69
C ASN A 129 2.52 17.45 -6.38
N ILE A 130 1.69 16.45 -6.71
CA ILE A 130 0.35 16.66 -7.27
C ILE A 130 -0.53 17.46 -6.30
N LEU A 131 -0.48 17.18 -5.00
CA LEU A 131 -1.24 17.94 -3.98
C LEU A 131 -0.83 19.41 -3.98
N SER A 132 0.48 19.69 -4.01
CA SER A 132 0.98 21.05 -4.05
C SER A 132 0.62 21.75 -5.35
N LEU A 133 0.72 21.07 -6.49
CA LEU A 133 0.33 21.60 -7.80
C LEU A 133 -1.15 22.00 -7.84
N ARG A 134 -2.01 21.11 -7.35
CA ARG A 134 -3.47 21.30 -7.41
C ARG A 134 -3.98 22.35 -6.43
N PHE A 135 -3.50 22.34 -5.19
CA PHE A 135 -4.11 23.10 -4.11
C PHE A 135 -3.34 24.36 -3.70
N LYS A 136 -2.02 24.39 -3.93
CA LYS A 136 -1.19 25.57 -3.62
C LYS A 136 -0.92 26.48 -4.83
N ASN A 137 -1.24 26.00 -6.03
CA ASN A 137 -1.05 26.79 -7.25
C ASN A 137 -2.37 27.30 -7.78
N ILE A 138 -2.55 28.64 -7.73
CA ILE A 138 -3.81 29.32 -8.09
C ILE A 138 -4.22 29.09 -9.55
N ILE A 139 -3.25 28.91 -10.46
CA ILE A 139 -3.53 28.68 -11.89
C ILE A 139 -4.23 27.34 -12.06
N PHE A 140 -3.69 26.27 -11.46
CA PHE A 140 -4.24 24.93 -11.59
C PHE A 140 -5.54 24.75 -10.80
N LYS A 141 -5.70 25.42 -9.67
CA LYS A 141 -6.89 25.35 -8.85
C LYS A 141 -8.17 25.68 -9.62
N GLY A 142 -8.11 26.68 -10.52
CA GLY A 142 -9.25 27.13 -11.32
C GLY A 142 -9.59 26.24 -12.51
N VAL A 143 -8.60 25.55 -13.10
CA VAL A 143 -8.76 24.80 -14.36
C VAL A 143 -8.82 23.27 -14.17
N TRP A 144 -8.75 22.78 -12.93
CA TRP A 144 -8.70 21.36 -12.64
C TRP A 144 -10.12 20.76 -12.48
N ASN A 145 -10.88 20.80 -13.57
CA ASN A 145 -12.28 20.38 -13.61
C ASN A 145 -12.73 20.08 -15.05
N LYS A 146 -13.97 19.61 -15.19
CA LYS A 146 -14.60 19.20 -16.45
C LYS A 146 -14.67 20.28 -17.54
N ASP A 147 -14.60 21.55 -17.18
CA ASP A 147 -14.72 22.64 -18.15
C ASP A 147 -13.41 22.84 -18.93
N PHE A 148 -12.29 22.36 -18.39
CA PHE A 148 -10.95 22.52 -18.96
C PHE A 148 -10.22 21.20 -19.22
N ILE A 149 -10.62 20.10 -18.58
CA ILE A 149 -9.97 18.78 -18.71
C ILE A 149 -10.90 17.82 -19.46
N GLU A 150 -10.48 17.43 -20.63
CA GLU A 150 -11.21 16.51 -21.50
C GLU A 150 -11.12 15.05 -21.00
N ASN A 151 -9.95 14.63 -20.52
CA ASN A 151 -9.73 13.30 -19.95
C ASN A 151 -8.53 13.30 -19.00
N VAL A 152 -8.45 12.27 -18.16
CA VAL A 152 -7.31 12.01 -17.28
C VAL A 152 -6.75 10.64 -17.59
N GLN A 153 -5.42 10.52 -17.74
CA GLN A 153 -4.74 9.25 -17.99
C GLN A 153 -3.72 8.96 -16.91
N ILE A 154 -3.83 7.81 -16.26
CA ILE A 154 -2.91 7.33 -15.22
C ILE A 154 -2.31 6.02 -15.70
N THR A 155 -1.00 6.01 -15.93
CA THR A 155 -0.27 4.83 -16.38
C THR A 155 0.77 4.42 -15.35
N ALA A 156 0.84 3.12 -15.04
CA ALA A 156 1.94 2.53 -14.30
C ALA A 156 2.45 1.31 -15.08
N ALA A 157 3.50 1.50 -15.84
CA ALA A 157 4.11 0.47 -16.68
C ALA A 157 5.38 -0.10 -16.01
N GLU A 158 5.52 -1.42 -16.06
CA GLU A 158 6.70 -2.14 -15.59
C GLU A 158 7.38 -2.84 -16.76
N ALA A 159 8.68 -2.59 -16.97
CA ALA A 159 9.45 -3.25 -18.04
C ALA A 159 9.76 -4.72 -17.72
N VAL A 160 9.69 -5.12 -16.44
CA VAL A 160 9.99 -6.48 -15.98
C VAL A 160 8.75 -7.36 -15.92
N GLY A 161 8.95 -8.70 -16.04
CA GLY A 161 7.89 -9.70 -15.82
C GLY A 161 7.63 -9.98 -14.34
N VAL A 162 6.96 -11.09 -14.06
CA VAL A 162 6.60 -11.50 -12.67
C VAL A 162 7.80 -12.01 -11.88
N GLY A 163 8.78 -12.64 -12.54
CA GLY A 163 10.02 -13.13 -11.94
C GLY A 163 9.77 -14.01 -10.71
N THR A 164 10.54 -13.80 -9.64
CA THR A 164 10.45 -14.58 -8.38
C THR A 164 9.12 -14.41 -7.64
N ARG A 165 8.28 -13.44 -8.02
CA ARG A 165 6.97 -13.20 -7.42
C ARG A 165 5.82 -13.92 -8.14
N ALA A 166 6.11 -14.78 -9.11
CA ALA A 166 5.13 -15.45 -9.96
C ALA A 166 3.97 -16.09 -9.18
N SER A 167 4.26 -16.93 -8.18
CA SER A 167 3.23 -17.61 -7.36
C SER A 167 2.28 -16.67 -6.61
N TYR A 168 2.78 -15.50 -6.19
CA TYR A 168 1.94 -14.46 -5.57
C TYR A 168 1.11 -13.75 -6.63
N TYR A 169 1.76 -13.38 -7.74
CA TYR A 169 1.13 -12.59 -8.79
C TYR A 169 0.02 -13.36 -9.49
N ASP A 170 0.19 -14.67 -9.69
CA ASP A 170 -0.82 -15.53 -10.31
C ASP A 170 -2.14 -15.62 -9.54
N LYS A 171 -2.10 -15.26 -8.24
CA LYS A 171 -3.29 -15.18 -7.38
C LYS A 171 -3.90 -13.78 -7.32
N SER A 172 -3.13 -12.74 -7.62
CA SER A 172 -3.57 -11.35 -7.49
C SER A 172 -3.90 -10.67 -8.81
N GLY A 173 -3.08 -10.84 -9.83
CA GLY A 173 -3.22 -10.15 -11.12
C GLY A 173 -2.96 -8.65 -11.06
N ALA A 174 -3.00 -8.01 -12.23
CA ALA A 174 -2.77 -6.58 -12.39
C ALA A 174 -3.85 -5.72 -11.72
N VAL A 175 -5.10 -6.18 -11.71
CA VAL A 175 -6.21 -5.43 -11.13
C VAL A 175 -6.05 -5.33 -9.62
N LYS A 176 -5.86 -6.44 -8.91
CA LYS A 176 -5.72 -6.41 -7.44
C LYS A 176 -4.38 -5.82 -7.00
N ASP A 177 -3.25 -6.22 -7.67
CA ASP A 177 -1.92 -5.79 -7.24
C ASP A 177 -1.67 -4.30 -7.52
N MET A 178 -2.15 -3.79 -8.65
CA MET A 178 -1.84 -2.43 -9.10
C MET A 178 -3.05 -1.49 -9.10
N VAL A 179 -4.16 -1.85 -9.73
CA VAL A 179 -5.30 -0.92 -9.88
C VAL A 179 -5.90 -0.65 -8.51
N GLN A 180 -6.35 -1.69 -7.82
CA GLN A 180 -7.05 -1.57 -6.54
C GLN A 180 -6.18 -0.94 -5.45
N ASN A 181 -4.93 -1.38 -5.32
CA ASN A 181 -4.06 -0.93 -4.23
C ASN A 181 -3.43 0.44 -4.49
N HIS A 182 -2.97 0.71 -5.73
CA HIS A 182 -2.14 1.87 -6.01
C HIS A 182 -2.82 2.89 -6.92
N LEU A 183 -3.36 2.45 -8.07
CA LEU A 183 -3.82 3.41 -9.08
C LEU A 183 -5.12 4.10 -8.70
N LEU A 184 -6.01 3.45 -7.94
CA LEU A 184 -7.17 4.12 -7.35
C LEU A 184 -6.75 5.14 -6.28
N GLN A 185 -5.68 4.90 -5.54
CA GLN A 185 -5.13 5.90 -4.62
C GLN A 185 -4.54 7.10 -5.37
N VAL A 186 -3.78 6.86 -6.46
CA VAL A 186 -3.30 7.94 -7.31
C VAL A 186 -4.46 8.71 -7.94
N LEU A 187 -5.48 8.01 -8.46
CA LEU A 187 -6.69 8.64 -8.99
C LEU A 187 -7.35 9.51 -7.94
N SER A 188 -7.46 9.04 -6.70
CA SER A 188 -8.06 9.83 -5.63
C SER A 188 -7.30 11.13 -5.36
N ILE A 189 -5.97 11.09 -5.32
CA ILE A 189 -5.13 12.29 -5.18
C ILE A 189 -5.29 13.25 -6.37
N VAL A 190 -5.39 12.70 -7.58
CA VAL A 190 -5.57 13.50 -8.81
C VAL A 190 -6.94 14.15 -8.86
N ALA A 191 -7.99 13.52 -8.34
CA ALA A 191 -9.37 13.93 -8.60
C ALA A 191 -10.13 14.47 -7.37
N MET A 192 -9.68 14.22 -6.13
CA MET A 192 -10.39 14.63 -4.91
C MET A 192 -10.58 16.14 -4.80
N GLU A 193 -11.55 16.56 -4.00
CA GLU A 193 -11.66 17.96 -3.59
C GLU A 193 -10.53 18.37 -2.64
N GLU A 194 -10.27 19.67 -2.54
CA GLU A 194 -9.30 20.20 -1.57
C GLU A 194 -9.68 19.78 -0.16
N PRO A 195 -8.75 19.17 0.61
CA PRO A 195 -9.03 18.80 1.98
C PRO A 195 -9.48 19.99 2.82
N LYS A 196 -10.56 19.82 3.58
CA LYS A 196 -11.09 20.88 4.46
C LYS A 196 -10.25 21.07 5.73
N GLU A 197 -9.55 20.01 6.14
CA GLU A 197 -8.69 20.00 7.31
C GLU A 197 -7.27 19.68 6.88
N GLU A 198 -6.30 20.30 7.54
CA GLU A 198 -4.89 19.96 7.34
C GLU A 198 -4.56 18.59 7.94
N GLY A 199 -3.58 17.92 7.36
CA GLY A 199 -3.08 16.63 7.84
C GLY A 199 -3.69 15.41 7.14
N SER A 200 -3.33 14.24 7.66
CA SER A 200 -3.69 12.95 7.04
C SER A 200 -5.19 12.69 7.01
N ARG A 201 -5.91 13.09 8.06
CA ARG A 201 -7.36 12.88 8.18
C ARG A 201 -8.13 13.60 7.07
N GLY A 202 -7.84 14.90 6.85
CA GLY A 202 -8.51 15.66 5.78
C GLY A 202 -8.25 15.09 4.40
N ILE A 203 -7.03 14.57 4.15
CA ILE A 203 -6.70 13.88 2.91
C ILE A 203 -7.50 12.59 2.77
N HIS A 204 -7.54 11.74 3.80
CA HIS A 204 -8.28 10.48 3.78
C HIS A 204 -9.79 10.71 3.55
N ASP A 205 -10.39 11.69 4.22
CA ASP A 205 -11.80 12.03 4.04
C ASP A 205 -12.10 12.49 2.61
N SER A 206 -11.21 13.29 2.03
CA SER A 206 -11.35 13.76 0.64
C SER A 206 -11.17 12.61 -0.36
N GLN A 207 -10.25 11.68 -0.13
CA GLN A 207 -10.08 10.48 -0.94
C GLN A 207 -11.29 9.55 -0.84
N TYR A 208 -11.78 9.29 0.37
CA TYR A 208 -12.97 8.46 0.59
C TYR A 208 -14.21 9.06 -0.11
N ASN A 209 -14.45 10.35 0.05
CA ASN A 209 -15.54 11.05 -0.59
C ASN A 209 -15.49 10.97 -2.12
N LEU A 210 -14.29 11.00 -2.69
CA LEU A 210 -14.11 10.81 -4.12
C LEU A 210 -14.37 9.37 -4.55
N LEU A 211 -13.70 8.40 -3.90
CA LEU A 211 -13.81 6.99 -4.27
C LEU A 211 -15.23 6.47 -4.14
N SER A 212 -16.01 6.97 -3.17
CA SER A 212 -17.43 6.66 -3.02
C SER A 212 -18.31 7.17 -4.18
N LYS A 213 -17.78 8.05 -5.03
CA LYS A 213 -18.45 8.60 -6.23
C LYS A 213 -17.99 7.96 -7.53
N LEU A 214 -17.13 6.93 -7.46
CA LEU A 214 -16.79 6.16 -8.66
C LEU A 214 -18.04 5.45 -9.19
N VAL A 215 -18.30 5.65 -10.49
CA VAL A 215 -19.41 4.96 -11.17
C VAL A 215 -19.04 3.50 -11.37
N PRO A 216 -19.84 2.54 -10.88
CA PRO A 216 -19.58 1.12 -11.11
C PRO A 216 -19.54 0.79 -12.61
N ILE A 217 -18.59 -0.07 -13.00
CA ILE A 217 -18.50 -0.58 -14.37
C ILE A 217 -19.67 -1.54 -14.60
N THR A 218 -20.64 -1.14 -15.42
CA THR A 218 -21.78 -2.00 -15.80
C THR A 218 -21.58 -2.68 -17.15
N ASN A 219 -20.84 -2.05 -18.07
CA ASN A 219 -20.46 -2.64 -19.35
C ASN A 219 -18.95 -2.89 -19.36
N VAL A 220 -18.58 -4.12 -19.07
CA VAL A 220 -17.17 -4.56 -19.00
C VAL A 220 -16.47 -4.42 -20.35
N ASN A 221 -17.16 -4.74 -21.46
CA ASN A 221 -16.55 -4.73 -22.79
C ASN A 221 -16.11 -3.33 -23.25
N ASP A 222 -16.80 -2.29 -22.81
CA ASP A 222 -16.49 -0.90 -23.18
C ASP A 222 -15.54 -0.20 -22.17
N SER A 223 -15.34 -0.82 -21.03
CA SER A 223 -14.68 -0.14 -19.89
C SER A 223 -13.48 -0.88 -19.34
N LEU A 224 -13.22 -2.12 -19.76
CA LEU A 224 -12.14 -2.94 -19.22
C LEU A 224 -11.50 -3.78 -20.35
N VAL A 225 -10.17 -3.71 -20.42
CA VAL A 225 -9.33 -4.61 -21.22
C VAL A 225 -8.34 -5.31 -20.30
N MET A 226 -8.30 -6.63 -20.36
CA MET A 226 -7.33 -7.46 -19.62
C MET A 226 -6.57 -8.34 -20.61
N ALA A 227 -5.27 -8.51 -20.36
CA ALA A 227 -4.43 -9.35 -21.21
C ALA A 227 -3.27 -9.96 -20.40
N GLN A 228 -2.62 -10.94 -21.00
CA GLN A 228 -1.34 -11.48 -20.51
C GLN A 228 -0.22 -11.08 -21.47
N TYR A 229 0.99 -10.83 -20.96
CA TYR A 229 2.14 -10.65 -21.82
C TYR A 229 2.57 -11.98 -22.44
N GLU A 230 3.19 -11.92 -23.61
CA GLU A 230 3.71 -13.09 -24.30
C GLU A 230 4.76 -13.82 -23.46
N GLY A 231 4.57 -15.16 -23.29
CA GLY A 231 5.43 -16.01 -22.45
C GLY A 231 5.07 -15.99 -20.94
N TYR A 232 3.94 -15.39 -20.52
CA TYR A 232 3.53 -15.43 -19.10
C TYR A 232 3.30 -16.85 -18.60
N LEU A 233 2.65 -17.70 -19.38
CA LEU A 233 2.39 -19.10 -19.05
C LEU A 233 3.65 -19.98 -19.03
N ASP A 234 4.78 -19.46 -19.52
CA ASP A 234 6.07 -20.16 -19.51
C ASP A 234 6.96 -19.73 -18.32
N GLU A 235 6.52 -18.75 -17.55
CA GLU A 235 7.23 -18.34 -16.33
C GLU A 235 7.19 -19.46 -15.27
N GLU A 236 8.24 -19.55 -14.48
CA GLU A 236 8.35 -20.52 -13.38
C GLU A 236 7.25 -20.28 -12.34
N ASN A 237 6.61 -21.35 -11.88
CA ASN A 237 5.51 -21.33 -10.89
C ASN A 237 4.21 -20.66 -11.37
N ILE A 238 3.99 -20.55 -12.68
CA ILE A 238 2.71 -20.16 -13.28
C ILE A 238 2.01 -21.42 -13.82
N SER A 239 0.70 -21.54 -13.55
CA SER A 239 -0.12 -22.62 -14.13
C SER A 239 -0.27 -22.41 -15.62
N LYS A 240 -0.16 -23.50 -16.43
CA LYS A 240 -0.30 -23.45 -17.88
C LYS A 240 -1.69 -23.04 -18.37
N ASP A 241 -2.68 -23.13 -17.51
CA ASP A 241 -4.07 -22.74 -17.75
C ASP A 241 -4.46 -21.44 -17.01
N SER A 242 -3.49 -20.75 -16.43
CA SER A 242 -3.73 -19.48 -15.73
C SER A 242 -4.37 -18.44 -16.65
N LYS A 243 -5.40 -17.78 -16.14
CA LYS A 243 -6.09 -16.66 -16.78
C LYS A 243 -5.82 -15.33 -16.10
N THR A 244 -4.86 -15.31 -15.18
CA THR A 244 -4.51 -14.11 -14.41
C THR A 244 -3.94 -13.05 -15.35
N GLU A 245 -4.53 -11.89 -15.31
CA GLU A 245 -4.14 -10.77 -16.17
C GLU A 245 -2.82 -10.15 -15.69
N THR A 246 -1.94 -9.85 -16.65
CA THR A 246 -0.68 -9.11 -16.42
C THR A 246 -0.72 -7.69 -16.98
N TYR A 247 -1.83 -7.35 -17.62
CA TYR A 247 -2.17 -6.04 -18.12
C TYR A 247 -3.64 -5.76 -17.85
N ALA A 248 -3.93 -4.54 -17.44
CA ALA A 248 -5.28 -4.03 -17.30
C ALA A 248 -5.37 -2.58 -17.75
N ALA A 249 -6.41 -2.26 -18.52
CA ALA A 249 -6.79 -0.88 -18.85
C ALA A 249 -8.26 -0.68 -18.56
N LEU A 250 -8.57 0.38 -17.81
CA LEU A 250 -9.92 0.71 -17.35
C LEU A 250 -10.30 2.12 -17.79
N LYS A 251 -11.57 2.29 -18.12
CA LYS A 251 -12.22 3.59 -18.28
C LYS A 251 -13.21 3.77 -17.15
N LEU A 252 -12.99 4.77 -16.30
CA LEU A 252 -13.80 5.07 -15.13
C LEU A 252 -14.43 6.45 -15.26
N PHE A 253 -15.52 6.66 -14.54
CA PHE A 253 -16.19 7.96 -14.38
C PHE A 253 -16.42 8.25 -12.90
N ILE A 254 -16.50 9.54 -12.56
CA ILE A 254 -16.75 10.02 -11.21
C ILE A 254 -18.04 10.82 -11.22
N ASP A 255 -19.01 10.42 -10.42
CA ASP A 255 -20.32 11.08 -10.29
C ASP A 255 -20.24 12.24 -9.29
N ASN A 256 -19.63 13.33 -9.73
CA ASN A 256 -19.63 14.60 -9.00
C ASN A 256 -19.61 15.78 -9.97
N GLU A 257 -19.88 16.98 -9.46
CA GLU A 257 -19.98 18.19 -10.27
C GLU A 257 -18.66 18.52 -10.98
N ARG A 258 -17.51 18.30 -10.34
CA ARG A 258 -16.18 18.61 -10.86
C ARG A 258 -15.82 17.76 -12.08
N TRP A 259 -16.19 16.48 -12.10
CA TRP A 259 -15.72 15.50 -13.08
C TRP A 259 -16.83 14.90 -13.94
N GLN A 260 -18.05 15.40 -13.85
CA GLN A 260 -19.16 14.85 -14.63
C GLN A 260 -18.83 14.82 -16.12
N GLY A 261 -18.87 13.62 -16.70
CA GLY A 261 -18.62 13.39 -18.13
C GLY A 261 -17.12 13.24 -18.50
N VAL A 262 -16.19 13.51 -17.60
CA VAL A 262 -14.75 13.34 -17.86
C VAL A 262 -14.34 11.88 -17.66
N PRO A 263 -13.82 11.19 -18.68
CA PRO A 263 -13.30 9.83 -18.54
C PRO A 263 -11.92 9.82 -17.88
N PHE A 264 -11.74 8.86 -16.97
CA PHE A 264 -10.44 8.54 -16.35
C PHE A 264 -9.96 7.20 -16.90
N PHE A 265 -8.83 7.22 -17.60
CA PHE A 265 -8.20 6.03 -18.14
C PHE A 265 -7.08 5.59 -17.22
N ILE A 266 -7.21 4.40 -16.64
CA ILE A 266 -6.18 3.78 -15.83
C ILE A 266 -5.57 2.64 -16.61
N ARG A 267 -4.23 2.57 -16.65
CA ARG A 267 -3.51 1.52 -17.37
C ARG A 267 -2.31 1.04 -16.57
N THR A 268 -2.17 -0.28 -16.47
CA THR A 268 -1.01 -0.92 -15.86
C THR A 268 -0.66 -2.22 -16.58
N GLY A 269 0.60 -2.61 -16.52
CA GLY A 269 1.03 -3.90 -17.09
C GLY A 269 2.50 -4.19 -16.80
N LYS A 270 2.82 -5.48 -16.89
CA LYS A 270 4.19 -6.01 -16.85
C LYS A 270 4.72 -6.27 -18.26
N LYS A 271 6.05 -6.32 -18.41
CA LYS A 271 6.75 -6.42 -19.72
C LYS A 271 6.28 -5.36 -20.73
N MET A 272 5.93 -4.17 -20.26
CA MET A 272 5.66 -3.03 -21.11
C MET A 272 6.96 -2.49 -21.71
N GLY A 273 6.87 -1.77 -22.84
CA GLY A 273 8.03 -1.28 -23.59
C GLY A 273 8.94 -0.29 -22.85
N GLY A 274 8.57 0.17 -21.68
CA GLY A 274 9.31 1.04 -20.79
C GLY A 274 8.72 1.06 -19.39
N ARG A 275 9.42 1.71 -18.46
CA ARG A 275 8.90 1.99 -17.11
C ARG A 275 8.35 3.42 -17.10
N GLU A 276 7.09 3.56 -16.80
CA GLU A 276 6.40 4.83 -16.64
C GLU A 276 5.78 4.94 -15.25
#